data_c4ac88cdb13a177f50e51562af399455
#
_entry.id   c4ac88cdb13a177f50e51562af399455
#
_cell.length_a   1.000
_cell.length_b   1.000
_cell.length_c   1.000
_cell.angle_alpha   90.00
_cell.angle_beta   90.00
_cell.angle_gamma   90.00
#
_symmetry.space_group_name_H-M   'P 1'
#
loop_
_entity.id
_entity.type
_entity.pdbx_description
1 polymer ?
#
loop_
_entity_poly.entity_id
_entity_poly.type
_entity_poly.pdbx_seq_one_letter_code
_entity_poly.pdbx_strand_id
1 'polypeptide(L)'
;MSDAMSGKQALMRYGSLVAGPLLGLIIFLAMPSSYVTADGSVAEFSQAGRACLGVLVWMAIWWCFETAPISVTSLLPMVLFPLFGVCKPAAAMAPYASDTIFLFMGAFILAAGVTKWGLDRRIALFVMSCIGATPKKIVFGIMLTTGTLSAFMSNTACAAMMVPVVIALVNLVHSTNDPNDKEAAVREHRFTICLLLALAYSASIGGMATLIGSPPNGIYMRFMEQTYGTSVSIVDWMKVGVPVAVMMFLVAYFVLANIMFRDMGGEVPGGREWVKKELAGMGKMSRGEIAIGLCFLIAAVLWFTGSAIRGIEVDGCRPFRFLNDAVIAMMMGVISFLIPVDDKGDTAMDWETANREISWDVLLLFGGGLSLAAAIQSTGVAALIGAQVTVLSGAPFWALLLGVVTLVTFATGVTSNTALAAMMMPLLAAVCSALNLPAQPVLFATALAASAAFILPISTPPNAIVFGTGKLRIVDMLRAGIIINIVAIVVITGVILLIGC
;
A
#
# COMPACT_ATOMS: atom_id res chain seq x y z
N MET A 1 -11.99 11.97 21.05
CA MET A 1 -12.65 13.28 20.95
C MET A 1 -13.10 13.45 19.51
N SER A 2 -14.41 13.51 19.24
CA SER A 2 -14.95 13.71 17.89
C SER A 2 -14.76 15.19 17.54
N ASP A 3 -13.78 15.50 16.71
CA ASP A 3 -13.71 16.81 16.08
C ASP A 3 -15.01 17.04 15.30
N ALA A 4 -15.71 18.14 15.61
CA ALA A 4 -16.91 18.52 14.91
C ALA A 4 -16.58 18.75 13.44
N MET A 5 -17.09 17.90 12.55
CA MET A 5 -16.89 18.01 11.11
C MET A 5 -17.30 19.42 10.65
N SER A 6 -16.46 20.04 9.80
CA SER A 6 -16.85 21.33 9.20
C SER A 6 -18.13 21.15 8.38
N GLY A 7 -18.98 22.20 8.31
CA GLY A 7 -20.26 22.11 7.60
C GLY A 7 -20.11 21.66 6.12
N LYS A 8 -18.98 21.97 5.46
CA LYS A 8 -18.66 21.48 4.10
C LYS A 8 -18.38 19.97 4.08
N GLN A 9 -17.63 19.45 5.05
CA GLN A 9 -17.34 18.01 5.15
C GLN A 9 -18.61 17.21 5.46
N ALA A 10 -19.46 17.71 6.36
CA ALA A 10 -20.76 17.11 6.64
C ALA A 10 -21.64 17.06 5.39
N LEU A 11 -21.73 18.17 4.64
CA LEU A 11 -22.52 18.25 3.40
C LEU A 11 -21.99 17.29 2.32
N MET A 12 -20.68 17.19 2.15
CA MET A 12 -20.06 16.24 1.21
C MET A 12 -20.34 14.80 1.61
N ARG A 13 -20.21 14.46 2.89
CA ARG A 13 -20.45 13.11 3.40
C ARG A 13 -21.93 12.70 3.29
N TYR A 14 -22.86 13.56 3.70
CA TYR A 14 -24.30 13.26 3.57
C TYR A 14 -24.76 13.30 2.11
N GLY A 15 -24.17 14.18 1.28
CA GLY A 15 -24.43 14.23 -0.16
C GLY A 15 -24.00 12.94 -0.85
N SER A 16 -22.80 12.44 -0.57
CA SER A 16 -22.29 11.19 -1.16
C SER A 16 -22.99 9.94 -0.62
N LEU A 17 -23.52 9.98 0.62
CA LEU A 17 -24.31 8.89 1.20
C LEU A 17 -25.55 8.58 0.34
N VAL A 18 -26.21 9.62 -0.15
CA VAL A 18 -27.38 9.52 -1.03
C VAL A 18 -26.97 9.38 -2.50
N ALA A 19 -25.92 10.08 -2.93
CA ALA A 19 -25.48 10.08 -4.32
C ALA A 19 -25.02 8.67 -4.78
N GLY A 20 -24.33 7.91 -3.93
CA GLY A 20 -23.89 6.56 -4.25
C GLY A 20 -25.04 5.64 -4.69
N PRO A 21 -25.98 5.33 -3.80
CA PRO A 21 -27.14 4.49 -4.15
C PRO A 21 -28.01 5.09 -5.26
N LEU A 22 -28.21 6.42 -5.27
CA LEU A 22 -29.04 7.08 -6.29
C LEU A 22 -28.42 6.95 -7.70
N LEU A 23 -27.13 7.27 -7.84
CA LEU A 23 -26.42 7.13 -9.13
C LEU A 23 -26.30 5.67 -9.55
N GLY A 24 -26.07 4.75 -8.60
CA GLY A 24 -26.12 3.32 -8.86
C GLY A 24 -27.47 2.88 -9.41
N LEU A 25 -28.57 3.35 -8.84
CA LEU A 25 -29.92 3.08 -9.31
C LEU A 25 -30.19 3.72 -10.69
N ILE A 26 -29.78 4.98 -10.89
CA ILE A 26 -29.92 5.66 -12.19
C ILE A 26 -29.19 4.87 -13.28
N ILE A 27 -27.97 4.41 -13.03
CA ILE A 27 -27.21 3.60 -13.99
C ILE A 27 -27.91 2.28 -14.27
N PHE A 28 -28.38 1.58 -13.23
CA PHE A 28 -29.14 0.34 -13.40
C PHE A 28 -30.36 0.54 -14.31
N LEU A 29 -31.09 1.65 -14.16
CA LEU A 29 -32.31 1.96 -14.94
C LEU A 29 -32.00 2.50 -16.34
N ALA A 30 -30.95 3.32 -16.46
CA ALA A 30 -30.59 4.00 -17.72
C ALA A 30 -29.82 3.13 -18.70
N MET A 31 -29.11 2.08 -18.20
CA MET A 31 -28.31 1.21 -19.08
C MET A 31 -29.24 0.38 -19.99
N PRO A 32 -28.95 0.39 -21.31
CA PRO A 32 -29.72 -0.39 -22.28
C PRO A 32 -29.54 -1.89 -22.04
N SER A 33 -30.53 -2.68 -22.52
CA SER A 33 -30.49 -4.14 -22.46
C SER A 33 -29.56 -4.76 -23.49
N SER A 34 -28.98 -3.97 -24.39
CA SER A 34 -28.03 -4.42 -25.41
C SER A 34 -27.02 -3.32 -25.73
N TYR A 35 -25.85 -3.69 -26.19
CA TYR A 35 -24.78 -2.76 -26.62
C TYR A 35 -24.10 -3.31 -27.89
N VAL A 36 -23.43 -2.40 -28.61
CA VAL A 36 -22.65 -2.78 -29.80
C VAL A 36 -21.23 -3.16 -29.33
N THR A 37 -20.80 -4.35 -29.67
CA THR A 37 -19.46 -4.87 -29.39
C THR A 37 -18.42 -4.30 -30.36
N ALA A 38 -17.15 -4.53 -30.09
CA ALA A 38 -16.04 -4.00 -30.90
C ALA A 38 -16.04 -4.48 -32.34
N ASP A 39 -16.62 -5.66 -32.61
CA ASP A 39 -16.79 -6.25 -33.96
C ASP A 39 -18.07 -5.78 -34.68
N GLY A 40 -18.85 -4.88 -34.07
CA GLY A 40 -20.07 -4.33 -34.62
C GLY A 40 -21.31 -5.21 -34.39
N SER A 41 -21.19 -6.34 -33.69
CA SER A 41 -22.34 -7.18 -33.32
C SER A 41 -23.10 -6.58 -32.14
N VAL A 42 -24.37 -6.93 -31.97
CA VAL A 42 -25.19 -6.51 -30.84
C VAL A 42 -25.17 -7.60 -29.79
N ALA A 43 -24.64 -7.30 -28.59
CA ALA A 43 -24.67 -8.20 -27.45
C ALA A 43 -25.75 -7.79 -26.44
N GLU A 44 -26.37 -8.79 -25.81
CA GLU A 44 -27.32 -8.56 -24.71
C GLU A 44 -26.57 -8.15 -23.43
N PHE A 45 -27.07 -7.13 -22.74
CA PHE A 45 -26.57 -6.71 -21.43
C PHE A 45 -27.59 -7.08 -20.35
N SER A 46 -27.28 -8.15 -19.64
CA SER A 46 -28.19 -8.77 -18.68
C SER A 46 -28.59 -7.83 -17.52
N GLN A 47 -29.71 -8.14 -16.87
CA GLN A 47 -30.11 -7.41 -15.65
C GLN A 47 -29.04 -7.50 -14.55
N ALA A 48 -28.39 -8.66 -14.40
CA ALA A 48 -27.28 -8.85 -13.47
C ALA A 48 -26.08 -7.94 -13.80
N GLY A 49 -25.76 -7.75 -15.09
CA GLY A 49 -24.71 -6.82 -15.54
C GLY A 49 -25.03 -5.37 -15.20
N ARG A 50 -26.26 -4.93 -15.47
CA ARG A 50 -26.72 -3.58 -15.10
C ARG A 50 -26.68 -3.34 -13.59
N ALA A 51 -27.13 -4.33 -12.80
CA ALA A 51 -27.04 -4.27 -11.34
C ALA A 51 -25.60 -4.24 -10.83
N CYS A 52 -24.72 -5.07 -11.38
CA CYS A 52 -23.28 -5.07 -11.08
C CYS A 52 -22.64 -3.69 -11.34
N LEU A 53 -22.94 -3.09 -12.50
CA LEU A 53 -22.44 -1.76 -12.85
C LEU A 53 -22.97 -0.67 -11.90
N GLY A 54 -24.26 -0.75 -11.51
CA GLY A 54 -24.85 0.15 -10.52
C GLY A 54 -24.16 0.03 -9.15
N VAL A 55 -23.89 -1.18 -8.67
CA VAL A 55 -23.17 -1.43 -7.41
C VAL A 55 -21.72 -0.96 -7.50
N LEU A 56 -21.04 -1.18 -8.63
CA LEU A 56 -19.69 -0.66 -8.88
C LEU A 56 -19.63 0.86 -8.69
N VAL A 57 -20.55 1.60 -9.31
CA VAL A 57 -20.59 3.07 -9.20
C VAL A 57 -20.94 3.52 -7.78
N TRP A 58 -21.85 2.84 -7.12
CA TRP A 58 -22.15 3.10 -5.71
C TRP A 58 -20.91 2.93 -4.83
N MET A 59 -20.23 1.79 -4.93
CA MET A 59 -19.01 1.53 -4.17
C MET A 59 -17.90 2.52 -4.52
N ALA A 60 -17.70 2.85 -5.80
CA ALA A 60 -16.70 3.82 -6.23
C ALA A 60 -16.93 5.19 -5.59
N ILE A 61 -18.16 5.69 -5.58
CA ILE A 61 -18.51 6.96 -4.92
C ILE A 61 -18.21 6.90 -3.43
N TRP A 62 -18.64 5.85 -2.74
CA TRP A 62 -18.43 5.72 -1.30
C TRP A 62 -16.95 5.54 -0.94
N TRP A 63 -16.17 4.85 -1.75
CA TRP A 63 -14.72 4.75 -1.57
C TRP A 63 -13.98 6.07 -1.86
N CYS A 64 -14.37 6.78 -2.93
CA CYS A 64 -13.72 8.05 -3.29
C CYS A 64 -13.99 9.17 -2.26
N PHE A 65 -15.20 9.23 -1.70
CA PHE A 65 -15.59 10.28 -0.77
C PHE A 65 -15.51 9.83 0.71
N GLU A 66 -15.03 8.60 0.97
CA GLU A 66 -14.98 8.02 2.33
C GLU A 66 -16.28 8.21 3.11
N THR A 67 -17.40 8.04 2.41
CA THR A 67 -18.75 8.26 2.91
C THR A 67 -19.07 7.38 4.11
N ALA A 68 -18.69 6.11 4.02
CA ALA A 68 -18.68 5.11 5.08
C ALA A 68 -17.25 4.60 5.26
N PRO A 69 -16.92 3.96 6.39
CA PRO A 69 -15.63 3.27 6.53
C PRO A 69 -15.39 2.35 5.32
N ILE A 70 -14.13 2.31 4.86
CA ILE A 70 -13.75 1.56 3.66
C ILE A 70 -14.19 0.09 3.77
N SER A 71 -14.03 -0.50 4.94
CA SER A 71 -14.50 -1.86 5.27
C SER A 71 -16.00 -2.03 5.07
N VAL A 72 -16.82 -1.06 5.51
CA VAL A 72 -18.30 -1.13 5.38
C VAL A 72 -18.70 -1.09 3.92
N THR A 73 -18.14 -0.18 3.13
CA THR A 73 -18.37 -0.13 1.66
C THR A 73 -17.98 -1.45 1.01
N SER A 74 -16.91 -2.05 1.48
CA SER A 74 -16.40 -3.32 0.96
C SER A 74 -17.29 -4.53 1.29
N LEU A 75 -18.22 -4.42 2.23
CA LEU A 75 -19.22 -5.45 2.52
C LEU A 75 -20.46 -5.36 1.61
N LEU A 76 -20.63 -4.29 0.85
CA LEU A 76 -21.80 -4.12 -0.04
C LEU A 76 -21.99 -5.28 -1.03
N PRO A 77 -20.96 -5.87 -1.67
CA PRO A 77 -21.13 -7.01 -2.55
C PRO A 77 -21.80 -8.22 -1.89
N MET A 78 -21.49 -8.51 -0.61
CA MET A 78 -22.12 -9.62 0.12
C MET A 78 -23.63 -9.49 0.23
N VAL A 79 -24.13 -8.24 0.28
CA VAL A 79 -25.55 -7.94 0.48
C VAL A 79 -26.23 -7.65 -0.87
N LEU A 80 -25.66 -6.74 -1.65
CA LEU A 80 -26.31 -6.21 -2.86
C LEU A 80 -26.27 -7.19 -4.04
N PHE A 81 -25.22 -7.98 -4.19
CA PHE A 81 -25.16 -8.93 -5.30
C PHE A 81 -26.22 -10.03 -5.20
N PRO A 82 -26.39 -10.71 -4.06
CA PRO A 82 -27.53 -11.64 -3.90
C PRO A 82 -28.89 -10.95 -4.01
N LEU A 83 -29.03 -9.76 -3.41
CA LEU A 83 -30.29 -9.00 -3.39
C LEU A 83 -30.76 -8.63 -4.81
N PHE A 84 -29.83 -8.23 -5.68
CA PHE A 84 -30.12 -7.83 -7.06
C PHE A 84 -29.93 -8.97 -8.08
N GLY A 85 -29.72 -10.21 -7.62
CA GLY A 85 -29.59 -11.38 -8.50
C GLY A 85 -28.32 -11.39 -9.35
N VAL A 86 -27.26 -10.67 -8.94
CA VAL A 86 -25.96 -10.66 -9.64
C VAL A 86 -25.28 -12.02 -9.51
N CYS A 87 -25.26 -12.58 -8.30
CA CYS A 87 -24.73 -13.93 -8.05
C CYS A 87 -25.35 -14.55 -6.78
N LYS A 88 -25.09 -15.84 -6.56
CA LYS A 88 -25.51 -16.54 -5.33
C LYS A 88 -24.74 -16.00 -4.10
N PRO A 89 -25.34 -16.05 -2.88
CA PRO A 89 -24.68 -15.58 -1.65
C PRO A 89 -23.28 -16.17 -1.42
N ALA A 90 -23.13 -17.48 -1.61
CA ALA A 90 -21.84 -18.17 -1.45
C ALA A 90 -20.77 -17.61 -2.41
N ALA A 91 -21.13 -17.29 -3.64
CA ALA A 91 -20.21 -16.72 -4.63
C ALA A 91 -19.79 -15.29 -4.27
N ALA A 92 -20.70 -14.49 -3.71
CA ALA A 92 -20.40 -13.14 -3.24
C ALA A 92 -19.45 -13.15 -2.01
N MET A 93 -19.56 -14.17 -1.16
CA MET A 93 -18.82 -14.26 0.12
C MET A 93 -17.48 -14.98 -0.01
N ALA A 94 -17.34 -15.93 -0.92
CA ALA A 94 -16.11 -16.74 -1.07
C ALA A 94 -14.81 -15.91 -1.22
N PRO A 95 -14.78 -14.78 -1.94
CA PRO A 95 -13.58 -13.96 -2.08
C PRO A 95 -13.00 -13.42 -0.77
N TYR A 96 -13.82 -13.29 0.30
CA TYR A 96 -13.39 -12.79 1.62
C TYR A 96 -12.62 -13.82 2.46
N ALA A 97 -12.50 -15.07 2.01
CA ALA A 97 -11.72 -16.13 2.64
C ALA A 97 -10.63 -16.64 1.70
N SER A 98 -9.96 -15.75 1.00
CA SER A 98 -8.91 -16.11 0.05
C SER A 98 -7.53 -16.24 0.71
N ASP A 99 -6.63 -17.00 0.10
CA ASP A 99 -5.24 -17.19 0.53
C ASP A 99 -4.52 -15.86 0.75
N THR A 100 -4.76 -14.88 -0.12
CA THR A 100 -4.16 -13.55 0.00
C THR A 100 -4.57 -12.86 1.29
N ILE A 101 -5.83 -12.98 1.72
CA ILE A 101 -6.30 -12.39 2.98
C ILE A 101 -5.54 -13.01 4.15
N PHE A 102 -5.34 -14.33 4.14
CA PHE A 102 -4.59 -15.01 5.19
C PHE A 102 -3.08 -14.75 5.12
N LEU A 103 -2.51 -14.54 3.91
CA LEU A 103 -1.13 -14.06 3.78
C LEU A 103 -0.94 -12.73 4.51
N PHE A 104 -1.82 -11.76 4.23
CA PHE A 104 -1.72 -10.44 4.88
C PHE A 104 -2.04 -10.51 6.37
N MET A 105 -3.01 -11.31 6.79
CA MET A 105 -3.31 -11.49 8.21
C MET A 105 -2.11 -12.05 8.98
N GLY A 106 -1.45 -13.09 8.46
CA GLY A 106 -0.23 -13.65 9.06
C GLY A 106 0.93 -12.64 9.09
N ALA A 107 1.11 -11.87 8.00
CA ALA A 107 2.11 -10.82 7.93
C ALA A 107 1.83 -9.69 8.95
N PHE A 108 0.57 -9.27 9.12
CA PHE A 108 0.19 -8.28 10.13
C PHE A 108 0.44 -8.78 11.56
N ILE A 109 0.17 -10.05 11.85
CA ILE A 109 0.48 -10.67 13.17
C ILE A 109 2.00 -10.58 13.42
N LEU A 110 2.83 -10.96 12.46
CA LEU A 110 4.29 -10.89 12.60
C LEU A 110 4.77 -9.46 12.78
N ALA A 111 4.28 -8.52 11.95
CA ALA A 111 4.62 -7.10 12.05
C ALA A 111 4.20 -6.50 13.41
N ALA A 112 3.00 -6.86 13.90
CA ALA A 112 2.52 -6.46 15.22
C ALA A 112 3.45 -6.95 16.34
N GLY A 113 3.97 -8.16 16.23
CA GLY A 113 4.94 -8.72 17.18
C GLY A 113 6.26 -7.95 17.15
N VAL A 114 6.75 -7.56 15.96
CA VAL A 114 7.95 -6.74 15.81
C VAL A 114 7.78 -5.40 16.54
N THR A 115 6.63 -4.74 16.37
CA THR A 115 6.32 -3.47 17.05
C THR A 115 6.09 -3.65 18.55
N LYS A 116 5.37 -4.70 18.98
CA LYS A 116 5.11 -5.02 20.40
C LYS A 116 6.40 -5.08 21.22
N TRP A 117 7.44 -5.70 20.67
CA TRP A 117 8.72 -5.88 21.36
C TRP A 117 9.74 -4.77 21.04
N GLY A 118 9.44 -3.81 20.16
CA GLY A 118 10.31 -2.70 19.79
C GLY A 118 11.52 -3.11 18.95
N LEU A 119 11.46 -4.26 18.26
CA LEU A 119 12.53 -4.74 17.37
C LEU A 119 12.72 -3.78 16.18
N ASP A 120 11.64 -3.22 15.67
CA ASP A 120 11.64 -2.17 14.63
C ASP A 120 12.45 -0.93 15.07
N ARG A 121 12.22 -0.43 16.29
CA ARG A 121 12.96 0.70 16.86
C ARG A 121 14.45 0.37 17.01
N ARG A 122 14.79 -0.84 17.47
CA ARG A 122 16.18 -1.30 17.59
C ARG A 122 16.88 -1.33 16.23
N ILE A 123 16.23 -1.92 15.22
CA ILE A 123 16.74 -1.96 13.84
C ILE A 123 16.96 -0.53 13.32
N ALA A 124 15.99 0.36 13.54
CA ALA A 124 16.07 1.76 13.14
C ALA A 124 17.29 2.46 13.73
N LEU A 125 17.47 2.39 15.04
CA LEU A 125 18.60 3.03 15.75
C LEU A 125 19.93 2.39 15.34
N PHE A 126 19.97 1.08 15.13
CA PHE A 126 21.17 0.39 14.65
C PHE A 126 21.61 0.90 13.27
N VAL A 127 20.71 0.93 12.28
CA VAL A 127 21.00 1.44 10.94
C VAL A 127 21.47 2.90 11.00
N MET A 128 20.77 3.74 11.76
CA MET A 128 21.15 5.14 11.92
C MET A 128 22.53 5.30 12.57
N SER A 129 22.90 4.44 13.51
CA SER A 129 24.23 4.48 14.17
C SER A 129 25.38 4.26 13.20
N CYS A 130 25.12 3.56 12.07
CA CYS A 130 26.12 3.24 11.06
C CYS A 130 26.34 4.35 10.01
N ILE A 131 25.37 5.27 9.84
CA ILE A 131 25.34 6.18 8.67
C ILE A 131 26.09 7.50 8.93
N GLY A 132 26.07 8.03 10.13
CA GLY A 132 26.77 9.26 10.50
C GLY A 132 25.85 10.47 10.71
N ALA A 133 26.40 11.63 11.12
CA ALA A 133 25.71 12.75 11.73
C ALA A 133 25.52 14.00 10.83
N THR A 134 25.93 13.98 9.57
CA THR A 134 25.63 15.11 8.68
C THR A 134 24.15 15.11 8.28
N PRO A 135 23.48 16.27 8.09
CA PRO A 135 22.07 16.35 7.76
C PRO A 135 21.66 15.44 6.60
N LYS A 136 22.42 15.43 5.51
CA LYS A 136 22.16 14.57 4.34
C LYS A 136 22.28 13.08 4.67
N LYS A 137 23.25 12.69 5.51
CA LYS A 137 23.39 11.30 5.96
C LYS A 137 22.24 10.89 6.88
N ILE A 138 21.80 11.80 7.76
CA ILE A 138 20.64 11.55 8.63
C ILE A 138 19.38 11.35 7.76
N VAL A 139 19.15 12.23 6.78
CA VAL A 139 18.02 12.06 5.83
C VAL A 139 18.12 10.71 5.12
N PHE A 140 19.28 10.35 4.61
CA PHE A 140 19.50 9.03 3.99
C PHE A 140 19.22 7.88 4.96
N GLY A 141 19.70 7.99 6.21
CA GLY A 141 19.49 7.00 7.26
C GLY A 141 18.02 6.80 7.60
N ILE A 142 17.27 7.89 7.79
CA ILE A 142 15.84 7.85 8.03
C ILE A 142 15.12 7.21 6.84
N MET A 143 15.45 7.63 5.62
CA MET A 143 14.83 7.04 4.42
C MET A 143 15.14 5.54 4.29
N LEU A 144 16.40 5.14 4.47
CA LEU A 144 16.82 3.74 4.36
C LEU A 144 16.12 2.88 5.42
N THR A 145 16.12 3.32 6.67
CA THR A 145 15.48 2.61 7.77
C THR A 145 13.97 2.48 7.54
N THR A 146 13.32 3.62 7.28
CA THR A 146 11.86 3.65 7.08
C THR A 146 11.45 2.83 5.86
N GLY A 147 12.16 2.98 4.73
CA GLY A 147 11.86 2.24 3.51
C GLY A 147 12.06 0.74 3.67
N THR A 148 13.14 0.31 4.34
CA THR A 148 13.40 -1.12 4.59
C THR A 148 12.35 -1.73 5.51
N LEU A 149 12.00 -1.07 6.62
CA LEU A 149 10.97 -1.55 7.53
C LEU A 149 9.60 -1.56 6.87
N SER A 150 9.26 -0.51 6.13
CA SER A 150 7.97 -0.38 5.44
C SER A 150 7.79 -1.38 4.29
N ALA A 151 8.85 -1.99 3.80
CA ALA A 151 8.75 -3.10 2.86
C ALA A 151 8.07 -4.35 3.46
N PHE A 152 8.05 -4.48 4.79
CA PHE A 152 7.54 -5.65 5.49
C PHE A 152 6.49 -5.34 6.56
N MET A 153 6.24 -4.05 6.80
CA MET A 153 5.30 -3.56 7.81
C MET A 153 4.35 -2.54 7.18
N SER A 154 3.26 -2.22 7.88
CA SER A 154 2.38 -1.13 7.46
C SER A 154 3.14 0.20 7.37
N ASN A 155 2.99 0.91 6.24
CA ASN A 155 3.55 2.25 6.03
C ASN A 155 3.17 3.20 7.18
N THR A 156 1.95 3.07 7.67
CA THR A 156 1.41 3.86 8.79
C THR A 156 2.15 3.59 10.09
N ALA A 157 2.31 2.32 10.46
CA ALA A 157 3.02 1.92 11.67
C ALA A 157 4.48 2.37 11.62
N CYS A 158 5.13 2.16 10.47
CA CYS A 158 6.51 2.57 10.25
C CYS A 158 6.71 4.10 10.40
N ALA A 159 5.82 4.89 9.82
CA ALA A 159 5.86 6.34 9.94
C ALA A 159 5.60 6.78 11.39
N ALA A 160 4.60 6.23 12.05
CA ALA A 160 4.25 6.56 13.44
C ALA A 160 5.41 6.25 14.41
N MET A 161 6.09 5.13 14.24
CA MET A 161 7.25 4.73 15.04
C MET A 161 8.46 5.66 14.81
N MET A 162 8.68 6.10 13.57
CA MET A 162 9.84 6.92 13.22
C MET A 162 9.66 8.42 13.52
N VAL A 163 8.42 8.94 13.57
CA VAL A 163 8.18 10.37 13.87
C VAL A 163 8.81 10.82 15.20
N PRO A 164 8.66 10.12 16.34
CA PRO A 164 9.33 10.51 17.57
C PRO A 164 10.87 10.60 17.44
N VAL A 165 11.48 9.69 16.68
CA VAL A 165 12.92 9.70 16.41
C VAL A 165 13.32 10.95 15.60
N VAL A 166 12.54 11.27 14.56
CA VAL A 166 12.74 12.47 13.74
C VAL A 166 12.58 13.74 14.58
N ILE A 167 11.54 13.83 15.40
CA ILE A 167 11.29 14.99 16.25
C ILE A 167 12.41 15.16 17.29
N ALA A 168 12.91 14.07 17.87
CA ALA A 168 14.05 14.14 18.79
C ALA A 168 15.32 14.69 18.11
N LEU A 169 15.60 14.27 16.88
CA LEU A 169 16.72 14.80 16.08
C LEU A 169 16.54 16.28 15.74
N VAL A 170 15.33 16.71 15.39
CA VAL A 170 15.01 18.12 15.13
C VAL A 170 15.21 18.96 16.40
N ASN A 171 14.71 18.47 17.53
CA ASN A 171 14.88 19.16 18.82
C ASN A 171 16.35 19.25 19.24
N LEU A 172 17.17 18.24 18.94
CA LEU A 172 18.61 18.25 19.18
C LEU A 172 19.29 19.38 18.39
N VAL A 173 18.97 19.53 17.10
CA VAL A 173 19.48 20.64 16.27
C VAL A 173 19.01 21.98 16.82
N HIS A 174 17.75 22.09 17.20
CA HIS A 174 17.19 23.32 17.78
C HIS A 174 17.92 23.74 19.06
N SER A 175 18.22 22.80 19.95
CA SER A 175 18.89 23.08 21.24
C SER A 175 20.35 23.48 21.09
N THR A 176 20.97 23.19 19.93
CA THR A 176 22.40 23.52 19.69
C THR A 176 22.60 24.78 18.86
N ASN A 177 21.56 25.33 18.27
CA ASN A 177 21.61 26.55 17.49
C ASN A 177 21.51 27.80 18.37
N ASP A 178 22.25 28.87 18.00
CA ASP A 178 22.07 30.18 18.62
C ASP A 178 20.69 30.76 18.23
N PRO A 179 19.84 31.12 19.21
CA PRO A 179 18.52 31.69 18.91
C PRO A 179 18.57 32.99 18.08
N ASN A 180 19.69 33.68 18.05
CA ASN A 180 19.88 34.94 17.33
C ASN A 180 20.42 34.73 15.90
N ASP A 181 20.87 33.53 15.55
CA ASP A 181 21.36 33.22 14.20
C ASP A 181 20.18 32.89 13.26
N LYS A 182 19.75 33.90 12.50
CA LYS A 182 18.66 33.75 11.50
C LYS A 182 18.99 32.74 10.38
N GLU A 183 20.25 32.61 10.01
CA GLU A 183 20.65 31.65 8.99
C GLU A 183 20.60 30.21 9.55
N ALA A 184 21.01 29.98 10.79
CA ALA A 184 20.85 28.71 11.46
C ALA A 184 19.37 28.31 11.55
N ALA A 185 18.48 29.24 11.91
CA ALA A 185 17.04 28.98 11.96
C ALA A 185 16.46 28.59 10.57
N VAL A 186 16.90 29.20 9.48
CA VAL A 186 16.48 28.83 8.11
C VAL A 186 17.02 27.44 7.75
N ARG A 187 18.26 27.12 8.08
CA ARG A 187 18.85 25.79 7.83
C ARG A 187 18.13 24.68 8.60
N GLU A 188 17.83 24.95 9.88
CA GLU A 188 17.06 24.05 10.75
C GLU A 188 15.65 23.80 10.18
N HIS A 189 14.97 24.85 9.75
CA HIS A 189 13.63 24.72 9.15
C HIS A 189 13.67 23.86 7.88
N ARG A 190 14.65 24.06 7.00
CA ARG A 190 14.86 23.24 5.80
C ARG A 190 15.15 21.79 6.16
N PHE A 191 16.01 21.53 7.14
CA PHE A 191 16.32 20.19 7.62
C PHE A 191 15.06 19.49 8.15
N THR A 192 14.28 20.18 8.99
CA THR A 192 13.04 19.66 9.56
C THR A 192 12.05 19.23 8.48
N ILE A 193 11.79 20.10 7.50
CA ILE A 193 10.88 19.79 6.40
C ILE A 193 11.40 18.61 5.60
N CYS A 194 12.68 18.65 5.21
CA CYS A 194 13.30 17.58 4.44
C CYS A 194 13.17 16.22 5.15
N LEU A 195 13.45 16.19 6.45
CA LEU A 195 13.46 14.96 7.25
C LEU A 195 12.05 14.35 7.39
N LEU A 196 11.05 15.20 7.64
CA LEU A 196 9.65 14.75 7.73
C LEU A 196 9.10 14.26 6.39
N LEU A 197 9.39 14.97 5.29
CA LEU A 197 8.98 14.51 3.95
C LEU A 197 9.73 13.23 3.55
N ALA A 198 11.03 13.17 3.84
CA ALA A 198 11.84 11.97 3.59
C ALA A 198 11.27 10.74 4.32
N LEU A 199 10.84 10.91 5.57
CA LEU A 199 10.19 9.87 6.35
C LEU A 199 8.89 9.39 5.68
N ALA A 200 7.97 10.30 5.37
CA ALA A 200 6.67 9.94 4.79
C ALA A 200 6.81 9.27 3.41
N TYR A 201 7.67 9.84 2.57
CA TYR A 201 7.86 9.33 1.21
C TYR A 201 8.59 7.98 1.19
N SER A 202 9.61 7.80 2.04
CA SER A 202 10.29 6.51 2.14
C SER A 202 9.41 5.39 2.69
N ALA A 203 8.44 5.70 3.57
CA ALA A 203 7.45 4.73 4.00
C ALA A 203 6.61 4.22 2.83
N SER A 204 6.10 5.12 1.99
CA SER A 204 5.30 4.74 0.81
C SER A 204 6.14 4.04 -0.26
N ILE A 205 7.36 4.51 -0.51
CA ILE A 205 8.30 3.90 -1.48
C ILE A 205 8.70 2.50 -1.03
N GLY A 206 9.02 2.32 0.26
CA GLY A 206 9.36 1.01 0.82
C GLY A 206 8.25 -0.01 0.66
N GLY A 207 7.00 0.41 0.87
CA GLY A 207 5.82 -0.43 0.66
C GLY A 207 5.65 -0.96 -0.77
N MET A 208 6.27 -0.32 -1.78
CA MET A 208 6.26 -0.82 -3.16
C MET A 208 7.18 -2.04 -3.36
N ALA A 209 8.20 -2.22 -2.51
CA ALA A 209 9.27 -3.19 -2.72
C ALA A 209 8.80 -4.64 -2.61
N THR A 210 7.90 -4.94 -1.68
CA THR A 210 7.42 -6.31 -1.44
C THR A 210 5.91 -6.42 -1.58
N LEU A 211 5.44 -7.64 -1.73
CA LEU A 211 4.02 -7.92 -1.87
C LEU A 211 3.20 -7.48 -0.65
N ILE A 212 3.75 -7.69 0.54
CA ILE A 212 3.08 -7.40 1.83
C ILE A 212 3.28 -5.96 2.30
N GLY A 213 4.18 -5.19 1.68
CA GLY A 213 4.49 -3.82 2.09
C GLY A 213 3.37 -2.82 1.84
N SER A 214 2.51 -3.05 0.84
CA SER A 214 1.39 -2.16 0.54
C SER A 214 0.15 -2.93 0.08
N PRO A 215 -1.06 -2.58 0.55
CA PRO A 215 -2.29 -3.27 0.17
C PRO A 215 -2.58 -3.35 -1.33
N PRO A 216 -2.33 -2.32 -2.16
CA PRO A 216 -2.49 -2.42 -3.62
C PRO A 216 -1.75 -3.59 -4.26
N ASN A 217 -0.58 -3.98 -3.72
CA ASN A 217 0.23 -5.09 -4.20
C ASN A 217 -0.51 -6.43 -4.02
N GLY A 218 -1.14 -6.61 -2.87
CA GLY A 218 -1.95 -7.81 -2.58
C GLY A 218 -3.21 -7.90 -3.43
N ILE A 219 -3.84 -6.77 -3.75
CA ILE A 219 -4.98 -6.72 -4.67
C ILE A 219 -4.55 -7.21 -6.05
N TYR A 220 -3.41 -6.72 -6.56
CA TYR A 220 -2.85 -7.18 -7.83
C TYR A 220 -2.61 -8.69 -7.82
N MET A 221 -1.88 -9.20 -6.83
CA MET A 221 -1.55 -10.63 -6.71
C MET A 221 -2.81 -11.49 -6.81
N ARG A 222 -3.80 -11.18 -6.00
CA ARG A 222 -5.03 -11.97 -5.95
C ARG A 222 -5.86 -11.81 -7.21
N PHE A 223 -5.92 -10.59 -7.77
CA PHE A 223 -6.62 -10.35 -9.03
C PHE A 223 -6.02 -11.19 -10.17
N MET A 224 -4.69 -11.25 -10.26
CA MET A 224 -3.99 -12.09 -11.25
C MET A 224 -4.30 -13.56 -11.06
N GLU A 225 -4.31 -14.06 -9.84
CA GLU A 225 -4.63 -15.45 -9.54
C GLU A 225 -6.09 -15.78 -9.87
N GLN A 226 -7.04 -14.92 -9.47
CA GLN A 226 -8.46 -15.16 -9.65
C GLN A 226 -8.92 -15.04 -11.11
N THR A 227 -8.38 -14.05 -11.84
CA THR A 227 -8.84 -13.68 -13.19
C THR A 227 -8.06 -14.41 -14.27
N TYR A 228 -6.76 -14.58 -14.08
CA TYR A 228 -5.85 -15.14 -15.07
C TYR A 228 -5.27 -16.51 -14.68
N GLY A 229 -5.55 -17.00 -13.46
CA GLY A 229 -4.96 -18.24 -12.94
C GLY A 229 -3.47 -18.16 -12.69
N THR A 230 -2.89 -16.95 -12.71
CA THR A 230 -1.44 -16.72 -12.56
C THR A 230 -1.13 -16.48 -11.09
N SER A 231 -0.41 -17.42 -10.45
CA SER A 231 0.09 -17.25 -9.10
C SER A 231 1.28 -16.32 -9.11
N VAL A 232 1.23 -15.26 -8.33
CA VAL A 232 2.32 -14.29 -8.15
C VAL A 232 2.89 -14.49 -6.74
N SER A 233 4.13 -14.95 -6.64
CA SER A 233 4.83 -15.08 -5.35
C SER A 233 5.40 -13.74 -4.86
N ILE A 234 5.78 -13.68 -3.57
CA ILE A 234 6.51 -12.52 -3.01
C ILE A 234 7.78 -12.23 -3.83
N VAL A 235 8.50 -13.28 -4.25
CA VAL A 235 9.73 -13.13 -5.04
C VAL A 235 9.42 -12.61 -6.45
N ASP A 236 8.34 -13.04 -7.09
CA ASP A 236 7.98 -12.56 -8.43
C ASP A 236 7.63 -11.07 -8.39
N TRP A 237 6.90 -10.63 -7.36
CA TRP A 237 6.67 -9.21 -7.13
C TRP A 237 7.99 -8.44 -6.96
N MET A 238 8.91 -8.94 -6.14
CA MET A 238 10.17 -8.26 -5.81
C MET A 238 11.09 -8.06 -7.02
N LYS A 239 11.00 -8.89 -8.05
CA LYS A 239 11.78 -8.72 -9.31
C LYS A 239 11.54 -7.36 -9.96
N VAL A 240 10.35 -6.79 -9.79
CA VAL A 240 9.95 -5.48 -10.34
C VAL A 240 9.81 -4.45 -9.23
N GLY A 241 9.18 -4.80 -8.11
CA GLY A 241 8.90 -3.91 -7.00
C GLY A 241 10.18 -3.35 -6.35
N VAL A 242 11.21 -4.18 -6.16
CA VAL A 242 12.49 -3.73 -5.59
C VAL A 242 13.23 -2.77 -6.53
N PRO A 243 13.43 -3.04 -7.82
CA PRO A 243 13.99 -2.05 -8.74
C PRO A 243 13.27 -0.71 -8.73
N VAL A 244 11.93 -0.71 -8.78
CA VAL A 244 11.13 0.52 -8.72
C VAL A 244 11.36 1.24 -7.39
N ALA A 245 11.28 0.54 -6.26
CA ALA A 245 11.47 1.13 -4.94
C ALA A 245 12.87 1.72 -4.76
N VAL A 246 13.93 1.01 -5.22
CA VAL A 246 15.31 1.50 -5.16
C VAL A 246 15.49 2.74 -6.03
N MET A 247 15.00 2.74 -7.26
CA MET A 247 15.09 3.92 -8.14
C MET A 247 14.33 5.10 -7.55
N MET A 248 13.10 4.89 -7.07
CA MET A 248 12.30 5.91 -6.40
C MET A 248 13.01 6.45 -5.15
N PHE A 249 13.59 5.57 -4.33
CA PHE A 249 14.35 5.95 -3.14
C PHE A 249 15.53 6.86 -3.49
N LEU A 250 16.36 6.46 -4.45
CA LEU A 250 17.55 7.22 -4.85
C LEU A 250 17.17 8.59 -5.43
N VAL A 251 16.15 8.62 -6.29
CA VAL A 251 15.70 9.89 -6.90
C VAL A 251 15.01 10.77 -5.86
N ALA A 252 14.15 10.21 -5.00
CA ALA A 252 13.51 10.99 -3.93
C ALA A 252 14.54 11.57 -2.96
N TYR A 253 15.54 10.78 -2.55
CA TYR A 253 16.65 11.28 -1.74
C TYR A 253 17.40 12.42 -2.45
N PHE A 254 17.76 12.22 -3.72
CA PHE A 254 18.48 13.23 -4.48
C PHE A 254 17.68 14.52 -4.61
N VAL A 255 16.39 14.44 -4.95
CA VAL A 255 15.50 15.60 -5.09
C VAL A 255 15.36 16.32 -3.74
N LEU A 256 15.07 15.61 -2.67
CA LEU A 256 14.86 16.22 -1.36
C LEU A 256 16.17 16.82 -0.81
N ALA A 257 17.24 16.03 -0.71
CA ALA A 257 18.46 16.42 -0.01
C ALA A 257 19.42 17.27 -0.83
N ASN A 258 19.34 17.26 -2.19
CA ASN A 258 20.31 17.96 -3.03
C ASN A 258 19.70 19.04 -3.93
N ILE A 259 18.41 18.96 -4.25
CA ILE A 259 17.73 19.98 -5.09
C ILE A 259 16.91 20.91 -4.20
N MET A 260 15.94 20.37 -3.46
CA MET A 260 14.96 21.22 -2.73
C MET A 260 15.51 21.77 -1.44
N PHE A 261 16.21 20.96 -0.64
CA PHE A 261 16.69 21.30 0.69
C PHE A 261 18.21 21.15 0.82
N ARG A 262 18.97 21.54 -0.21
CA ARG A 262 20.42 21.32 -0.31
C ARG A 262 21.25 21.96 0.82
N ASP A 263 20.79 23.07 1.38
CA ASP A 263 21.46 23.81 2.45
C ASP A 263 20.73 23.56 3.78
N MET A 264 21.13 22.48 4.45
CA MET A 264 20.58 22.06 5.75
C MET A 264 21.60 22.24 6.91
N GLY A 265 22.70 22.95 6.65
CA GLY A 265 23.74 23.20 7.65
C GLY A 265 24.85 22.14 7.70
N GLY A 266 25.70 22.29 8.71
CA GLY A 266 26.84 21.41 8.98
C GLY A 266 26.47 20.12 9.72
N GLU A 267 27.44 19.52 10.39
CA GLU A 267 27.21 18.32 11.19
C GLU A 267 26.27 18.62 12.35
N VAL A 268 25.35 17.68 12.64
CA VAL A 268 24.41 17.81 13.77
C VAL A 268 25.15 17.49 15.05
N PRO A 269 25.39 18.51 15.93
CA PRO A 269 26.13 18.29 17.15
C PRO A 269 25.46 17.24 18.04
N GLY A 270 26.24 16.27 18.54
CA GLY A 270 25.69 15.21 19.40
C GLY A 270 24.75 14.20 18.72
N GLY A 271 24.50 14.31 17.41
CA GLY A 271 23.53 13.43 16.73
C GLY A 271 23.94 11.96 16.75
N ARG A 272 25.23 11.66 16.59
CA ARG A 272 25.74 10.28 16.64
C ARG A 272 25.74 9.74 18.07
N GLU A 273 26.11 10.56 19.02
CA GLU A 273 26.09 10.22 20.45
C GLU A 273 24.69 9.96 20.94
N TRP A 274 23.72 10.77 20.51
CA TRP A 274 22.31 10.58 20.83
C TRP A 274 21.80 9.23 20.34
N VAL A 275 22.02 8.89 19.04
CA VAL A 275 21.59 7.59 18.47
C VAL A 275 22.24 6.43 19.24
N LYS A 276 23.54 6.51 19.54
CA LYS A 276 24.25 5.47 20.29
C LYS A 276 23.72 5.34 21.71
N LYS A 277 23.42 6.47 22.38
CA LYS A 277 22.84 6.49 23.73
C LYS A 277 21.45 5.87 23.76
N GLU A 278 20.58 6.20 22.78
CA GLU A 278 19.26 5.59 22.64
C GLU A 278 19.36 4.08 22.40
N LEU A 279 20.25 3.65 21.49
CA LEU A 279 20.46 2.23 21.22
C LEU A 279 21.03 1.49 22.47
N ALA A 280 21.98 2.10 23.17
CA ALA A 280 22.51 1.54 24.41
C ALA A 280 21.45 1.48 25.52
N GLY A 281 20.56 2.47 25.58
CA GLY A 281 19.42 2.52 26.52
C GLY A 281 18.41 1.38 26.34
N MET A 282 18.32 0.81 25.14
CA MET A 282 17.49 -0.39 24.91
C MET A 282 18.07 -1.66 25.54
N GLY A 283 19.32 -1.65 25.97
CA GLY A 283 19.97 -2.83 26.58
C GLY A 283 20.12 -4.03 25.63
N LYS A 284 20.25 -5.22 26.21
CA LYS A 284 20.30 -6.47 25.44
C LYS A 284 18.95 -6.78 24.83
N MET A 285 18.95 -7.52 23.71
CA MET A 285 17.70 -8.00 23.09
C MET A 285 16.91 -8.85 24.09
N SER A 286 15.63 -8.54 24.23
CA SER A 286 14.69 -9.31 25.04
C SER A 286 14.40 -10.67 24.42
N ARG A 287 13.90 -11.63 25.21
CA ARG A 287 13.45 -12.92 24.66
C ARG A 287 12.34 -12.75 23.62
N GLY A 288 11.47 -11.75 23.82
CA GLY A 288 10.39 -11.43 22.87
C GLY A 288 10.91 -10.87 21.54
N GLU A 289 11.90 -9.95 21.58
CA GLU A 289 12.57 -9.46 20.35
C GLU A 289 13.21 -10.60 19.57
N ILE A 290 13.89 -11.53 20.27
CA ILE A 290 14.55 -12.69 19.63
C ILE A 290 13.50 -13.63 19.03
N ALA A 291 12.46 -13.97 19.79
CA ALA A 291 11.42 -14.91 19.36
C ALA A 291 10.70 -14.42 18.10
N ILE A 292 10.22 -13.15 18.12
CA ILE A 292 9.51 -12.60 16.95
C ILE A 292 10.45 -12.36 15.77
N GLY A 293 11.68 -11.94 16.04
CA GLY A 293 12.72 -11.78 15.01
C GLY A 293 13.04 -13.09 14.30
N LEU A 294 13.11 -14.21 15.04
CA LEU A 294 13.29 -15.55 14.47
C LEU A 294 12.07 -15.98 13.66
N CYS A 295 10.84 -15.78 14.16
CA CYS A 295 9.62 -16.07 13.40
C CYS A 295 9.61 -15.33 12.07
N PHE A 296 9.94 -14.03 12.10
CA PHE A 296 10.01 -13.22 10.89
C PHE A 296 11.11 -13.66 9.94
N LEU A 297 12.31 -13.95 10.45
CA LEU A 297 13.44 -14.43 9.66
C LEU A 297 13.12 -15.77 8.98
N ILE A 298 12.53 -16.70 9.71
CA ILE A 298 12.13 -18.01 9.16
C ILE A 298 11.07 -17.82 8.09
N ALA A 299 10.05 -16.98 8.32
CA ALA A 299 9.06 -16.63 7.30
C ALA A 299 9.72 -16.08 6.04
N ALA A 300 10.63 -15.12 6.19
CA ALA A 300 11.36 -14.54 5.06
C ALA A 300 12.18 -15.60 4.30
N VAL A 301 12.95 -16.42 4.99
CA VAL A 301 13.73 -17.51 4.36
C VAL A 301 12.81 -18.46 3.60
N LEU A 302 11.68 -18.86 4.20
CA LEU A 302 10.72 -19.76 3.56
C LEU A 302 10.04 -19.10 2.34
N TRP A 303 9.76 -17.80 2.35
CA TRP A 303 9.23 -17.08 1.18
C TRP A 303 10.25 -17.05 0.03
N PHE A 304 11.54 -16.81 0.32
CA PHE A 304 12.58 -16.81 -0.71
C PHE A 304 12.91 -18.21 -1.24
N THR A 305 12.84 -19.24 -0.40
CA THR A 305 13.19 -20.62 -0.78
C THR A 305 11.95 -21.47 -1.12
N GLY A 306 10.77 -20.97 -0.89
CA GLY A 306 9.51 -21.72 -0.99
C GLY A 306 9.25 -22.35 -2.34
N SER A 307 9.63 -21.69 -3.45
CA SER A 307 9.52 -22.26 -4.79
C SER A 307 10.42 -23.51 -4.96
N ALA A 308 11.64 -23.44 -4.46
CA ALA A 308 12.58 -24.57 -4.50
C ALA A 308 12.11 -25.70 -3.57
N ILE A 309 11.63 -25.37 -2.37
CA ILE A 309 11.12 -26.35 -1.39
C ILE A 309 9.88 -27.09 -1.94
N ARG A 310 8.93 -26.36 -2.55
CA ARG A 310 7.74 -26.96 -3.19
C ARG A 310 8.08 -27.89 -4.36
N GLY A 311 9.24 -27.66 -5.00
CA GLY A 311 9.75 -28.48 -6.10
C GLY A 311 10.43 -29.80 -5.66
N ILE A 312 10.71 -29.98 -4.35
CA ILE A 312 11.33 -31.20 -3.84
C ILE A 312 10.36 -32.38 -4.04
N GLU A 313 10.85 -33.40 -4.74
CA GLU A 313 10.13 -34.63 -5.02
C GLU A 313 10.82 -35.79 -4.30
N VAL A 314 10.05 -36.55 -3.51
CA VAL A 314 10.49 -37.73 -2.78
C VAL A 314 9.53 -38.86 -3.13
N ASP A 315 10.06 -39.92 -3.74
CA ASP A 315 9.29 -41.11 -4.17
C ASP A 315 8.05 -40.77 -5.04
N GLY A 316 8.19 -39.79 -5.96
CA GLY A 316 7.09 -39.35 -6.84
C GLY A 316 6.04 -38.46 -6.17
N CYS A 317 6.23 -38.13 -4.89
CA CYS A 317 5.37 -37.20 -4.14
C CYS A 317 6.08 -35.87 -3.88
N ARG A 318 5.31 -34.80 -3.83
CA ARG A 318 5.80 -33.45 -3.43
C ARG A 318 5.30 -33.10 -2.05
N PRO A 319 5.96 -33.51 -0.98
CA PRO A 319 5.47 -33.42 0.40
C PRO A 319 5.31 -31.97 0.87
N PHE A 320 6.02 -31.01 0.28
CA PHE A 320 5.99 -29.59 0.65
C PHE A 320 5.10 -28.72 -0.27
N ARG A 321 4.28 -29.32 -1.11
CA ARG A 321 3.40 -28.57 -2.04
C ARG A 321 2.45 -27.62 -1.31
N PHE A 322 2.08 -27.90 -0.07
CA PHE A 322 1.19 -27.08 0.76
C PHE A 322 1.81 -25.76 1.25
N LEU A 323 3.15 -25.64 1.23
CA LEU A 323 3.88 -24.46 1.71
C LEU A 323 3.76 -23.29 0.72
N ASN A 324 2.57 -22.74 0.52
CA ASN A 324 2.41 -21.47 -0.17
C ASN A 324 2.70 -20.29 0.78
N ASP A 325 2.80 -19.09 0.22
CA ASP A 325 3.20 -17.90 0.96
C ASP A 325 2.22 -17.57 2.11
N ALA A 326 0.93 -17.87 1.94
CA ALA A 326 -0.10 -17.67 2.96
C ALA A 326 0.04 -18.66 4.13
N VAL A 327 0.29 -19.94 3.82
CA VAL A 327 0.52 -20.97 4.85
C VAL A 327 1.78 -20.62 5.65
N ILE A 328 2.86 -20.16 5.02
CA ILE A 328 4.08 -19.73 5.70
C ILE A 328 3.79 -18.58 6.66
N ALA A 329 3.09 -17.52 6.19
CA ALA A 329 2.75 -16.36 7.00
C ALA A 329 1.89 -16.77 8.22
N MET A 330 0.83 -17.54 8.00
CA MET A 330 -0.05 -18.01 9.07
C MET A 330 0.64 -18.98 10.03
N MET A 331 1.47 -19.88 9.53
CA MET A 331 2.23 -20.81 10.35
C MET A 331 3.15 -20.06 11.34
N MET A 332 3.93 -19.09 10.83
CA MET A 332 4.81 -18.29 11.69
C MET A 332 4.01 -17.36 12.61
N GLY A 333 2.89 -16.79 12.12
CA GLY A 333 1.94 -16.05 12.94
C GLY A 333 1.40 -16.89 14.11
N VAL A 334 0.91 -18.10 13.85
CA VAL A 334 0.41 -19.01 14.91
C VAL A 334 1.52 -19.44 15.85
N ILE A 335 2.70 -19.79 15.34
CA ILE A 335 3.84 -20.18 16.17
C ILE A 335 4.22 -19.05 17.15
N SER A 336 4.12 -17.78 16.75
CA SER A 336 4.44 -16.66 17.64
C SER A 336 3.57 -16.59 18.91
N PHE A 337 2.34 -17.12 18.89
CA PHE A 337 1.47 -17.23 20.07
C PHE A 337 1.89 -18.37 21.02
N LEU A 338 2.73 -19.30 20.57
CA LEU A 338 3.11 -20.49 21.33
C LEU A 338 4.51 -20.36 21.96
N ILE A 339 5.32 -19.39 21.54
CA ILE A 339 6.69 -19.24 22.06
C ILE A 339 6.66 -18.46 23.37
N PRO A 340 7.03 -19.08 24.52
CA PRO A 340 7.08 -18.37 25.79
C PRO A 340 8.29 -17.41 25.81
N VAL A 341 8.09 -16.22 26.35
CA VAL A 341 9.12 -15.17 26.41
C VAL A 341 9.54 -14.83 27.83
N ASP A 342 8.76 -15.25 28.82
CA ASP A 342 9.09 -15.09 30.25
C ASP A 342 8.60 -16.28 31.06
N ASP A 343 8.89 -16.25 32.37
CA ASP A 343 8.50 -17.29 33.31
C ASP A 343 7.08 -17.06 33.89
N LYS A 344 6.38 -16.00 33.42
CA LYS A 344 5.00 -15.68 33.85
C LYS A 344 3.95 -16.23 32.90
N GLY A 345 4.37 -16.81 31.79
CA GLY A 345 3.50 -17.38 30.76
C GLY A 345 3.17 -16.45 29.61
N ASP A 346 3.83 -15.27 29.55
CA ASP A 346 3.70 -14.39 28.39
C ASP A 346 4.34 -15.03 27.15
N THR A 347 3.72 -14.80 26.00
CA THR A 347 4.16 -15.34 24.71
C THR A 347 4.64 -14.23 23.78
N ALA A 348 5.38 -14.61 22.73
CA ALA A 348 5.92 -13.67 21.76
C ALA A 348 4.80 -12.81 21.10
N MET A 349 3.60 -13.37 20.98
CA MET A 349 2.40 -12.66 20.53
C MET A 349 1.21 -13.01 21.42
N ASP A 350 0.31 -12.05 21.69
CA ASP A 350 -0.98 -12.25 22.33
C ASP A 350 -2.12 -11.81 21.38
N TRP A 351 -3.32 -12.37 21.60
CA TRP A 351 -4.45 -12.12 20.73
C TRP A 351 -4.96 -10.67 20.79
N GLU A 352 -4.87 -10.02 21.94
CA GLU A 352 -5.32 -8.65 22.11
C GLU A 352 -4.48 -7.69 21.24
N THR A 353 -3.15 -7.83 21.30
CA THR A 353 -2.22 -7.07 20.46
C THR A 353 -2.42 -7.39 18.97
N ALA A 354 -2.51 -8.68 18.60
CA ALA A 354 -2.73 -9.08 17.22
C ALA A 354 -4.03 -8.49 16.66
N ASN A 355 -5.13 -8.63 17.40
CA ASN A 355 -6.45 -8.14 16.97
C ASN A 355 -6.49 -6.62 16.79
N ARG A 356 -5.77 -5.87 17.63
CA ARG A 356 -5.68 -4.41 17.54
C ARG A 356 -4.86 -3.95 16.34
N GLU A 357 -3.77 -4.64 16.04
CA GLU A 357 -2.80 -4.25 15.01
C GLU A 357 -3.14 -4.83 13.62
N ILE A 358 -3.96 -5.87 13.52
CA ILE A 358 -4.46 -6.38 12.24
C ILE A 358 -5.30 -5.29 11.57
N SER A 359 -4.92 -4.94 10.35
CA SER A 359 -5.67 -4.00 9.52
C SER A 359 -6.92 -4.68 8.92
N TRP A 360 -7.96 -4.88 9.73
CA TRP A 360 -9.21 -5.50 9.31
C TRP A 360 -9.85 -4.81 8.11
N ASP A 361 -9.74 -3.48 8.03
CA ASP A 361 -10.23 -2.69 6.90
C ASP A 361 -9.62 -3.14 5.58
N VAL A 362 -8.32 -3.45 5.58
CA VAL A 362 -7.59 -3.92 4.39
C VAL A 362 -8.05 -5.32 4.00
N LEU A 363 -8.21 -6.22 4.98
CA LEU A 363 -8.65 -7.60 4.70
C LEU A 363 -10.06 -7.63 4.11
N LEU A 364 -10.99 -6.86 4.66
CA LEU A 364 -12.36 -6.73 4.15
C LEU A 364 -12.39 -6.06 2.78
N LEU A 365 -11.53 -5.05 2.54
CA LEU A 365 -11.44 -4.38 1.26
C LEU A 365 -10.96 -5.33 0.15
N PHE A 366 -10.01 -6.22 0.44
CA PHE A 366 -9.62 -7.27 -0.51
C PHE A 366 -10.82 -8.14 -0.90
N GLY A 367 -11.58 -8.63 0.08
CA GLY A 367 -12.78 -9.42 -0.16
C GLY A 367 -13.80 -8.71 -1.05
N GLY A 368 -14.11 -7.45 -0.74
CA GLY A 368 -15.07 -6.62 -1.48
C GLY A 368 -14.62 -6.34 -2.92
N GLY A 369 -13.35 -5.96 -3.10
CA GLY A 369 -12.77 -5.71 -4.42
C GLY A 369 -12.75 -6.95 -5.31
N LEU A 370 -12.42 -8.11 -4.74
CA LEU A 370 -12.40 -9.39 -5.44
C LEU A 370 -13.80 -9.90 -5.79
N SER A 371 -14.76 -9.72 -4.88
CA SER A 371 -16.17 -10.05 -5.15
C SER A 371 -16.71 -9.19 -6.30
N LEU A 372 -16.40 -7.90 -6.30
CA LEU A 372 -16.73 -6.98 -7.38
C LEU A 372 -16.06 -7.41 -8.70
N ALA A 373 -14.78 -7.75 -8.68
CA ALA A 373 -14.03 -8.20 -9.86
C ALA A 373 -14.64 -9.47 -10.48
N ALA A 374 -14.98 -10.45 -9.64
CA ALA A 374 -15.66 -11.68 -10.08
C ALA A 374 -17.02 -11.39 -10.74
N ALA A 375 -17.79 -10.47 -10.17
CA ALA A 375 -19.08 -10.05 -10.72
C ALA A 375 -18.91 -9.31 -12.06
N ILE A 376 -17.94 -8.40 -12.20
CA ILE A 376 -17.64 -7.69 -13.45
C ILE A 376 -17.34 -8.69 -14.59
N GLN A 377 -16.56 -9.74 -14.30
CA GLN A 377 -16.20 -10.77 -15.27
C GLN A 377 -17.43 -11.62 -15.65
N SER A 378 -18.18 -12.12 -14.67
CA SER A 378 -19.28 -13.07 -14.91
C SER A 378 -20.54 -12.46 -15.50
N THR A 379 -20.73 -11.13 -15.38
CA THR A 379 -21.98 -10.44 -15.80
C THR A 379 -21.86 -9.68 -17.12
N GLY A 380 -20.68 -9.73 -17.78
CA GLY A 380 -20.47 -9.04 -19.07
C GLY A 380 -20.14 -7.54 -18.94
N VAL A 381 -20.00 -6.99 -17.72
CA VAL A 381 -19.60 -5.58 -17.53
C VAL A 381 -18.21 -5.33 -18.14
N ALA A 382 -17.29 -6.28 -18.04
CA ALA A 382 -15.96 -6.19 -18.66
C ALA A 382 -16.05 -6.00 -20.18
N ALA A 383 -16.91 -6.75 -20.86
CA ALA A 383 -17.11 -6.64 -22.30
C ALA A 383 -17.75 -5.31 -22.70
N LEU A 384 -18.72 -4.82 -21.93
CA LEU A 384 -19.31 -3.49 -22.14
C LEU A 384 -18.25 -2.38 -22.06
N ILE A 385 -17.40 -2.39 -21.01
CA ILE A 385 -16.31 -1.40 -20.85
C ILE A 385 -15.35 -1.51 -22.04
N GLY A 386 -14.99 -2.73 -22.40
CA GLY A 386 -14.13 -3.01 -23.54
C GLY A 386 -14.64 -2.41 -24.84
N ALA A 387 -15.94 -2.51 -25.12
CA ALA A 387 -16.54 -1.93 -26.31
C ALA A 387 -16.40 -0.40 -26.39
N GLN A 388 -16.39 0.29 -25.23
CA GLN A 388 -16.28 1.76 -25.20
C GLN A 388 -14.83 2.26 -25.41
N VAL A 389 -13.82 1.44 -25.13
CA VAL A 389 -12.41 1.86 -25.20
C VAL A 389 -11.75 1.53 -26.56
N THR A 390 -12.47 0.96 -27.49
CA THR A 390 -11.98 0.66 -28.87
C THR A 390 -11.46 1.89 -29.61
N VAL A 391 -11.90 3.09 -29.25
CA VAL A 391 -11.37 4.39 -29.76
C VAL A 391 -9.87 4.51 -29.50
N LEU A 392 -9.33 3.84 -28.47
CA LEU A 392 -7.91 3.82 -28.16
C LEU A 392 -7.14 2.73 -28.93
N SER A 393 -7.82 1.95 -29.78
CA SER A 393 -7.18 0.96 -30.63
C SER A 393 -6.20 1.65 -31.59
N GLY A 394 -4.95 1.18 -31.62
CA GLY A 394 -3.88 1.81 -32.42
C GLY A 394 -2.97 2.76 -31.61
N ALA A 395 -3.29 3.10 -30.36
CA ALA A 395 -2.33 3.80 -29.51
C ALA A 395 -1.17 2.83 -29.12
N PRO A 396 0.09 3.31 -29.14
CA PRO A 396 1.21 2.47 -28.77
C PRO A 396 1.14 2.09 -27.28
N PHE A 397 1.55 0.86 -26.94
CA PHE A 397 1.47 0.32 -25.59
C PHE A 397 2.08 1.24 -24.52
N TRP A 398 3.26 1.82 -24.81
CA TRP A 398 3.93 2.73 -23.87
C TRP A 398 3.08 3.98 -23.54
N ALA A 399 2.32 4.49 -24.50
CA ALA A 399 1.49 5.68 -24.29
C ALA A 399 0.25 5.35 -23.43
N LEU A 400 -0.37 4.19 -23.67
CA LEU A 400 -1.47 3.67 -22.85
C LEU A 400 -0.99 3.41 -21.41
N LEU A 401 0.16 2.75 -21.24
CA LEU A 401 0.75 2.50 -19.93
C LEU A 401 1.05 3.80 -19.19
N LEU A 402 1.68 4.77 -19.85
CA LEU A 402 1.97 6.09 -19.29
C LEU A 402 0.68 6.82 -18.87
N GLY A 403 -0.35 6.75 -19.72
CA GLY A 403 -1.67 7.33 -19.41
C GLY A 403 -2.31 6.71 -18.18
N VAL A 404 -2.29 5.38 -18.07
CA VAL A 404 -2.81 4.64 -16.91
C VAL A 404 -2.03 5.00 -15.64
N VAL A 405 -0.70 4.94 -15.68
CA VAL A 405 0.15 5.27 -14.53
C VAL A 405 -0.09 6.71 -14.09
N THR A 406 -0.19 7.66 -15.05
CA THR A 406 -0.48 9.07 -14.75
C THR A 406 -1.84 9.24 -14.08
N LEU A 407 -2.88 8.65 -14.67
CA LEU A 407 -4.24 8.71 -14.13
C LEU A 407 -4.29 8.18 -12.70
N VAL A 408 -3.75 6.98 -12.47
CA VAL A 408 -3.79 6.33 -11.16
C VAL A 408 -2.96 7.10 -10.13
N THR A 409 -1.76 7.58 -10.50
CA THR A 409 -0.88 8.36 -9.61
C THR A 409 -1.53 9.68 -9.14
N PHE A 410 -2.27 10.38 -10.00
CA PHE A 410 -2.98 11.59 -9.57
C PHE A 410 -4.29 11.28 -8.84
N ALA A 411 -5.02 10.26 -9.26
CA ALA A 411 -6.25 9.84 -8.60
C ALA A 411 -6.00 9.38 -7.15
N THR A 412 -4.92 8.63 -6.90
CA THR A 412 -4.55 8.18 -5.55
C THR A 412 -4.18 9.33 -4.60
N GLY A 413 -3.85 10.49 -5.15
CA GLY A 413 -3.58 11.70 -4.36
C GLY A 413 -4.78 12.24 -3.60
N VAL A 414 -6.00 11.90 -4.02
CA VAL A 414 -7.27 12.39 -3.46
C VAL A 414 -8.23 11.28 -3.02
N THR A 415 -7.83 10.01 -3.19
CA THR A 415 -8.62 8.83 -2.82
C THR A 415 -7.76 7.83 -2.06
N SER A 416 -8.39 6.84 -1.42
CA SER A 416 -7.66 5.74 -0.78
C SER A 416 -6.90 4.90 -1.81
N ASN A 417 -5.59 4.71 -1.61
CA ASN A 417 -4.71 3.90 -2.46
C ASN A 417 -5.28 2.50 -2.71
N THR A 418 -5.73 1.86 -1.64
CA THR A 418 -6.24 0.49 -1.68
C THR A 418 -7.59 0.41 -2.39
N ALA A 419 -8.50 1.34 -2.10
CA ALA A 419 -9.80 1.41 -2.77
C ALA A 419 -9.66 1.69 -4.27
N LEU A 420 -8.76 2.62 -4.63
CA LEU A 420 -8.47 2.91 -6.04
C LEU A 420 -7.92 1.69 -6.76
N ALA A 421 -6.95 0.98 -6.18
CA ALA A 421 -6.41 -0.25 -6.77
C ALA A 421 -7.51 -1.30 -6.96
N ALA A 422 -8.35 -1.55 -5.95
CA ALA A 422 -9.44 -2.53 -6.03
C ALA A 422 -10.46 -2.21 -7.13
N MET A 423 -10.74 -0.93 -7.35
CA MET A 423 -11.65 -0.46 -8.40
C MET A 423 -11.00 -0.51 -9.79
N MET A 424 -9.73 -0.07 -9.89
CA MET A 424 -9.06 0.05 -11.19
C MET A 424 -8.64 -1.30 -11.79
N MET A 425 -8.31 -2.32 -10.96
CA MET A 425 -7.88 -3.63 -11.46
C MET A 425 -8.88 -4.28 -12.44
N PRO A 426 -10.17 -4.48 -12.09
CA PRO A 426 -11.11 -5.09 -13.00
C PRO A 426 -11.42 -4.21 -14.23
N LEU A 427 -11.41 -2.87 -14.05
CA LEU A 427 -11.65 -1.94 -15.16
C LEU A 427 -10.52 -2.00 -16.19
N LEU A 428 -9.28 -1.93 -15.74
CA LEU A 428 -8.11 -1.99 -16.62
C LEU A 428 -7.90 -3.37 -17.23
N ALA A 429 -8.24 -4.43 -16.53
CA ALA A 429 -8.25 -5.78 -17.10
C ALA A 429 -9.23 -5.88 -18.30
N ALA A 430 -10.42 -5.28 -18.16
CA ALA A 430 -11.40 -5.19 -19.25
C ALA A 430 -10.85 -4.39 -20.45
N VAL A 431 -10.20 -3.26 -20.18
CA VAL A 431 -9.54 -2.45 -21.21
C VAL A 431 -8.44 -3.23 -21.92
N CYS A 432 -7.57 -3.91 -21.17
CA CYS A 432 -6.48 -4.71 -21.74
C CYS A 432 -7.04 -5.83 -22.64
N SER A 433 -8.08 -6.53 -22.18
CA SER A 433 -8.73 -7.57 -22.97
C SER A 433 -9.29 -7.03 -24.28
N ALA A 434 -9.98 -5.88 -24.24
CA ALA A 434 -10.60 -5.28 -25.43
C ALA A 434 -9.58 -4.75 -26.45
N LEU A 435 -8.44 -4.26 -25.99
CA LEU A 435 -7.37 -3.72 -26.84
C LEU A 435 -6.30 -4.78 -27.19
N ASN A 436 -6.48 -6.04 -26.80
CA ASN A 436 -5.51 -7.13 -26.96
C ASN A 436 -4.11 -6.77 -26.37
N LEU A 437 -4.10 -6.09 -25.21
CA LEU A 437 -2.88 -5.71 -24.52
C LEU A 437 -2.50 -6.73 -23.44
N PRO A 438 -1.21 -6.88 -23.13
CA PRO A 438 -0.78 -7.70 -22.00
C PRO A 438 -1.29 -7.06 -20.70
N ALA A 439 -2.18 -7.76 -19.98
CA ALA A 439 -2.80 -7.23 -18.77
C ALA A 439 -1.81 -7.14 -17.59
N GLN A 440 -0.92 -8.12 -17.46
CA GLN A 440 0.01 -8.24 -16.33
C GLN A 440 0.83 -6.96 -16.10
N PRO A 441 1.56 -6.38 -17.08
CA PRO A 441 2.34 -5.15 -16.86
C PRO A 441 1.47 -3.93 -16.54
N VAL A 442 0.28 -3.81 -17.14
CA VAL A 442 -0.64 -2.69 -16.87
C VAL A 442 -1.18 -2.75 -15.45
N LEU A 443 -1.60 -3.93 -15.00
CA LEU A 443 -2.13 -4.14 -13.66
C LEU A 443 -1.03 -4.02 -12.60
N PHE A 444 0.19 -4.50 -12.89
CA PHE A 444 1.35 -4.33 -12.02
C PHE A 444 1.68 -2.84 -11.83
N ALA A 445 1.77 -2.11 -12.94
CA ALA A 445 1.98 -0.66 -12.92
C ALA A 445 0.89 0.08 -12.14
N THR A 446 -0.36 -0.37 -12.25
CA THR A 446 -1.51 0.18 -11.51
C THR A 446 -1.33 0.02 -10.01
N ALA A 447 -0.90 -1.15 -9.53
CA ALA A 447 -0.64 -1.37 -8.10
C ALA A 447 0.46 -0.46 -7.55
N LEU A 448 1.56 -0.32 -8.30
CA LEU A 448 2.65 0.58 -7.93
C LEU A 448 2.22 2.06 -7.96
N ALA A 449 1.51 2.47 -9.02
CA ALA A 449 1.01 3.84 -9.17
C ALA A 449 0.00 4.22 -8.08
N ALA A 450 -0.86 3.28 -7.66
CA ALA A 450 -1.78 3.49 -6.55
C ALA A 450 -1.07 3.74 -5.21
N SER A 451 0.18 3.28 -5.05
CA SER A 451 1.01 3.54 -3.87
C SER A 451 1.83 4.84 -3.97
N ALA A 452 1.82 5.51 -5.15
CA ALA A 452 2.60 6.72 -5.41
C ALA A 452 1.80 8.00 -5.09
N ALA A 453 1.49 8.22 -3.82
CA ALA A 453 0.64 9.31 -3.34
C ALA A 453 1.43 10.26 -2.43
N PHE A 454 2.16 11.22 -3.01
CA PHE A 454 3.11 12.07 -2.29
C PHE A 454 2.67 13.54 -2.12
N ILE A 455 1.55 13.96 -2.74
CA ILE A 455 1.21 15.40 -2.90
C ILE A 455 0.55 15.98 -1.66
N LEU A 456 -0.46 15.32 -1.09
CA LEU A 456 -1.33 15.89 -0.06
C LEU A 456 -1.20 15.15 1.28
N PRO A 457 -1.44 15.83 2.41
CA PRO A 457 -1.49 15.18 3.72
C PRO A 457 -2.49 14.03 3.78
N ILE A 458 -3.64 14.19 3.12
CA ILE A 458 -4.73 13.20 3.12
C ILE A 458 -4.47 12.00 2.18
N SER A 459 -3.47 12.09 1.30
CA SER A 459 -3.22 11.05 0.29
C SER A 459 -2.85 9.71 0.91
N THR A 460 -2.07 9.72 2.00
CA THR A 460 -1.65 8.50 2.71
C THR A 460 -1.51 8.76 4.20
N PRO A 461 -1.70 7.74 5.06
CA PRO A 461 -1.49 7.89 6.49
C PRO A 461 -0.09 8.39 6.88
N PRO A 462 1.02 7.94 6.29
CA PRO A 462 2.34 8.51 6.54
C PRO A 462 2.41 10.03 6.33
N ASN A 463 1.80 10.53 5.25
CA ASN A 463 1.73 11.96 4.98
C ASN A 463 0.93 12.70 6.08
N ALA A 464 -0.21 12.14 6.50
CA ALA A 464 -1.03 12.71 7.56
C ALA A 464 -0.28 12.76 8.90
N ILE A 465 0.45 11.71 9.24
CA ILE A 465 1.23 11.60 10.49
C ILE A 465 2.31 12.68 10.54
N VAL A 466 3.11 12.84 9.49
CA VAL A 466 4.16 13.87 9.48
C VAL A 466 3.58 15.29 9.43
N PHE A 467 2.47 15.48 8.73
CA PHE A 467 1.75 16.76 8.72
C PHE A 467 1.16 17.10 10.09
N GLY A 468 0.64 16.10 10.81
CA GLY A 468 0.10 16.21 12.16
C GLY A 468 1.13 16.69 13.21
N THR A 469 2.43 16.68 12.92
CA THR A 469 3.47 17.26 13.78
C THR A 469 3.40 18.79 13.85
N GLY A 470 2.63 19.44 12.96
CA GLY A 470 2.51 20.90 12.88
C GLY A 470 3.75 21.62 12.35
N LYS A 471 4.80 20.89 11.94
CA LYS A 471 6.07 21.45 11.44
C LYS A 471 6.13 21.56 9.91
N LEU A 472 5.12 21.03 9.19
CA LEU A 472 4.98 21.08 7.74
C LEU A 472 3.80 21.94 7.32
N ARG A 473 3.97 22.69 6.23
CA ARG A 473 2.87 23.39 5.55
C ARG A 473 2.41 22.57 4.35
N ILE A 474 1.14 22.70 3.97
CA ILE A 474 0.59 22.04 2.78
C ILE A 474 1.41 22.37 1.51
N VAL A 475 1.89 23.61 1.40
CA VAL A 475 2.69 24.07 0.24
C VAL A 475 4.03 23.32 0.16
N ASP A 476 4.64 22.97 1.28
CA ASP A 476 5.92 22.23 1.32
C ASP A 476 5.70 20.81 0.78
N MET A 477 4.60 20.14 1.19
CA MET A 477 4.21 18.83 0.67
C MET A 477 3.83 18.89 -0.81
N LEU A 478 3.03 19.90 -1.22
CA LEU A 478 2.59 20.05 -2.60
C LEU A 478 3.77 20.18 -3.56
N ARG A 479 4.74 21.06 -3.24
CA ARG A 479 5.92 21.28 -4.07
C ARG A 479 6.79 20.04 -4.21
N ALA A 480 7.08 19.36 -3.11
CA ALA A 480 7.89 18.15 -3.12
C ALA A 480 7.12 16.99 -3.77
N GLY A 481 5.85 16.82 -3.39
CA GLY A 481 5.02 15.71 -3.84
C GLY A 481 4.75 15.72 -5.34
N ILE A 482 4.51 16.87 -5.95
CA ILE A 482 4.33 16.96 -7.42
C ILE A 482 5.59 16.45 -8.14
N ILE A 483 6.77 16.88 -7.70
CA ILE A 483 8.03 16.43 -8.33
C ILE A 483 8.18 14.92 -8.19
N ILE A 484 7.97 14.39 -6.97
CA ILE A 484 8.11 12.95 -6.72
C ILE A 484 7.04 12.13 -7.43
N ASN A 485 5.80 12.64 -7.60
CA ASN A 485 4.77 11.96 -8.41
C ASN A 485 5.17 11.90 -9.89
N ILE A 486 5.71 12.99 -10.47
CA ILE A 486 6.21 12.97 -11.84
C ILE A 486 7.35 11.97 -12.00
N VAL A 487 8.27 11.93 -11.04
CA VAL A 487 9.34 10.93 -11.00
C VAL A 487 8.75 9.52 -10.93
N ALA A 488 7.74 9.28 -10.08
CA ALA A 488 7.08 7.99 -9.96
C ALA A 488 6.47 7.54 -11.29
N ILE A 489 5.78 8.43 -12.00
CA ILE A 489 5.21 8.14 -13.32
C ILE A 489 6.29 7.67 -14.30
N VAL A 490 7.41 8.38 -14.37
CA VAL A 490 8.51 8.05 -15.28
C VAL A 490 9.20 6.74 -14.87
N VAL A 491 9.50 6.56 -13.58
CA VAL A 491 10.20 5.37 -13.06
C VAL A 491 9.34 4.14 -13.22
N ILE A 492 8.07 4.18 -12.80
CA ILE A 492 7.16 3.03 -12.89
C ILE A 492 6.98 2.62 -14.35
N THR A 493 6.64 3.58 -15.22
CA THR A 493 6.45 3.31 -16.65
C THR A 493 7.74 2.78 -17.28
N GLY A 494 8.88 3.39 -17.01
CA GLY A 494 10.16 3.00 -17.58
C GLY A 494 10.61 1.61 -17.15
N VAL A 495 10.51 1.28 -15.85
CA VAL A 495 10.89 -0.04 -15.33
C VAL A 495 9.98 -1.14 -15.89
N ILE A 496 8.67 -0.91 -15.95
CA ILE A 496 7.71 -1.89 -16.51
C ILE A 496 8.00 -2.13 -17.99
N LEU A 497 8.31 -1.09 -18.77
CA LEU A 497 8.65 -1.25 -20.20
C LEU A 497 9.99 -1.96 -20.42
N LEU A 498 10.95 -1.79 -19.50
CA LEU A 498 12.28 -2.42 -19.61
C LEU A 498 12.28 -3.88 -19.18
N ILE A 499 11.52 -4.21 -18.12
CA ILE A 499 11.51 -5.59 -17.57
C ILE A 499 10.59 -6.49 -18.38
N GLY A 500 9.56 -5.93 -19.04
CA GLY A 500 8.65 -6.69 -19.90
C GLY A 500 7.87 -7.73 -19.12
N CYS A 501 7.26 -7.35 -18.00
CA CYS A 501 6.54 -8.26 -17.09
C CYS A 501 5.44 -9.04 -17.78
#